data_020fd4ddd7cfdf889caf2e5705d74c49
#
_entry.id   020fd4ddd7cfdf889caf2e5705d74c49
#
_cell.length_a   1.000
_cell.length_b   1.000
_cell.length_c   1.000
_cell.angle_alpha   90.00
_cell.angle_beta   90.00
_cell.angle_gamma   90.00
#
_symmetry.space_group_name_H-M   'P 1'
#
loop_
_entity.id
_entity.type
_entity.pdbx_description
1 polymer ?
#
loop_
_entity_poly.entity_id
_entity_poly.type
_entity_poly.pdbx_seq_one_letter_code
_entity_poly.pdbx_strand_id
1 'polypeptide(L)'
;MGRKQGESHREYKARMIDPVSDSFCGAKWYNATIWLGHGGTTSCHHPPAHQIDLEEIKTNPSAIHNTRHKKKMRDMMQKGDRPKECEYCWKIEDMEKDSDGNEPVSDRVYKTVIYEDEDLETAANLEPSFDVNLKTLEIAFNRTCQLACSYCNPAFSSTWVKDIRTNGGYQGIKSDARGHFIDDAPYAEPFDAGEFNPYVDAFWRWWPELSKELEEIRVTGGEPLMTPSIYKLFDWFKETDEPNAKNMRLAINSNLMAKGPLLNKFIDATQHIPHFHVYTSCEAIGSQAEYIRDGLDWEIWTSQFERFATEARYEGVHMMMTINALCLDTITEFWDWCLEMKRKYGHHVPGISVNILRFPSFQSPLTLPDHLRKMYHDEISDWLDAVRERGEKSELTGAELLQPWEEDQISRLIEYLDVVKTPHRNTAEQHLLHHDFKVFYEQYDSRRGFDFRKTFPRLVDWYDSIDVLDISDDHDIQAPDSVGVTNTLYAKRIVTEDGEVKVVEMKVRGRQTGESEDDYDDEKYKEEADYNPNIKRKAGSSIGWDTTVDGLGGTVDE
;
A
#
# COMPACT_ATOMS: atom_id res chain seq x y z
N MET A 1 -3.03 8.40 -23.02
CA MET A 1 -2.72 9.30 -21.89
C MET A 1 -3.19 10.69 -22.17
N GLY A 2 -4.02 11.27 -21.29
CA GLY A 2 -4.63 12.58 -21.49
C GLY A 2 -3.66 13.78 -21.50
N ARG A 3 -2.38 13.61 -21.18
CA ARG A 3 -1.40 14.70 -21.20
C ARG A 3 -0.73 14.82 -22.57
N LYS A 4 -0.69 16.03 -23.12
CA LYS A 4 -0.01 16.31 -24.41
C LYS A 4 1.51 16.28 -24.24
N GLN A 5 2.23 15.94 -25.31
CA GLN A 5 3.69 15.96 -25.30
C GLN A 5 4.24 17.33 -24.88
N GLY A 6 5.10 17.37 -23.88
CA GLY A 6 5.66 18.62 -23.33
C GLY A 6 4.75 19.41 -22.39
N GLU A 7 3.50 18.98 -22.17
CA GLU A 7 2.57 19.62 -21.23
C GLU A 7 2.97 19.29 -19.79
N SER A 8 3.16 20.31 -18.96
CA SER A 8 3.38 20.12 -17.53
C SER A 8 2.09 19.68 -16.80
N HIS A 9 2.20 19.11 -15.60
CA HIS A 9 1.02 18.75 -14.79
C HIS A 9 0.15 19.97 -14.42
N ARG A 10 0.73 21.15 -14.29
CA ARG A 10 -0.01 22.41 -14.05
C ARG A 10 -0.83 22.82 -15.28
N GLU A 11 -0.23 22.77 -16.46
CA GLU A 11 -0.94 23.06 -17.71
C GLU A 11 -2.05 22.04 -17.97
N TYR A 12 -1.78 20.76 -17.70
CA TYR A 12 -2.80 19.71 -17.76
C TYR A 12 -3.96 19.98 -16.80
N LYS A 13 -3.67 20.32 -15.53
CA LYS A 13 -4.67 20.69 -14.52
C LYS A 13 -5.56 21.83 -15.03
N ALA A 14 -4.95 22.91 -15.50
CA ALA A 14 -5.66 24.06 -16.03
C ALA A 14 -6.51 23.75 -17.28
N ARG A 15 -6.08 22.78 -18.10
CA ARG A 15 -6.82 22.39 -19.32
C ARG A 15 -7.94 21.39 -19.06
N MET A 16 -7.71 20.39 -18.21
CA MET A 16 -8.62 19.24 -18.09
C MET A 16 -9.38 19.17 -16.77
N ILE A 17 -8.80 19.63 -15.68
CA ILE A 17 -9.38 19.47 -14.35
C ILE A 17 -10.15 20.71 -13.92
N ASP A 18 -9.51 21.88 -13.93
CA ASP A 18 -10.11 23.13 -13.46
C ASP A 18 -11.37 23.58 -14.23
N PRO A 19 -11.50 23.31 -15.55
CA PRO A 19 -12.74 23.62 -16.25
C PRO A 19 -13.96 22.80 -15.78
N VAL A 20 -13.74 21.63 -15.16
CA VAL A 20 -14.82 20.84 -14.56
C VAL A 20 -15.19 21.42 -13.21
N SER A 21 -14.23 21.48 -12.30
CA SER A 21 -14.34 22.14 -10.99
C SER A 21 -13.00 22.19 -10.27
N ASP A 22 -12.89 23.08 -9.27
CA ASP A 22 -11.69 23.22 -8.43
C ASP A 22 -11.36 21.96 -7.61
N SER A 23 -12.29 21.02 -7.50
CA SER A 23 -12.12 19.80 -6.70
C SER A 23 -12.22 18.51 -7.51
N PHE A 24 -12.45 18.55 -8.81
CA PHE A 24 -12.58 17.37 -9.66
C PHE A 24 -11.33 16.47 -9.62
N CYS A 25 -11.56 15.15 -9.56
CA CYS A 25 -10.50 14.13 -9.52
C CYS A 25 -10.96 12.88 -10.27
N GLY A 26 -10.36 12.55 -11.43
CA GLY A 26 -10.71 11.37 -12.23
C GLY A 26 -10.62 10.04 -11.46
N ALA A 27 -9.72 9.93 -10.47
CA ALA A 27 -9.61 8.75 -9.63
C ALA A 27 -10.88 8.46 -8.80
N LYS A 28 -11.74 9.45 -8.55
CA LYS A 28 -13.03 9.22 -7.88
C LYS A 28 -14.00 8.40 -8.72
N TRP A 29 -13.85 8.45 -10.02
CA TRP A 29 -14.68 7.68 -10.96
C TRP A 29 -14.02 6.36 -11.32
N TYR A 30 -12.73 6.37 -11.66
CA TYR A 30 -12.10 5.29 -12.40
C TYR A 30 -11.08 4.47 -11.62
N ASN A 31 -10.80 4.82 -10.35
CA ASN A 31 -9.90 4.05 -9.50
C ASN A 31 -10.57 3.53 -8.23
N ALA A 32 -10.16 2.37 -7.79
CA ALA A 32 -10.50 1.84 -6.47
C ALA A 32 -9.43 0.93 -5.91
N THR A 33 -9.29 0.96 -4.57
CA THR A 33 -8.72 -0.13 -3.79
C THR A 33 -9.86 -0.79 -3.02
N ILE A 34 -9.95 -2.12 -3.10
CA ILE A 34 -11.05 -2.91 -2.49
C ILE A 34 -10.48 -4.06 -1.68
N TRP A 35 -10.82 -4.11 -0.40
CA TRP A 35 -10.48 -5.21 0.51
C TRP A 35 -11.70 -6.12 0.68
N LEU A 36 -11.76 -7.19 -0.09
CA LEU A 36 -12.90 -8.12 -0.10
C LEU A 36 -12.98 -8.96 1.18
N GLY A 37 -11.89 -9.11 1.93
CA GLY A 37 -11.89 -9.83 3.21
C GLY A 37 -12.92 -9.27 4.20
N HIS A 38 -13.07 -7.95 4.26
CA HIS A 38 -14.00 -7.26 5.17
C HIS A 38 -14.95 -6.26 4.48
N GLY A 39 -14.85 -6.11 3.17
CA GLY A 39 -15.71 -5.20 2.41
C GLY A 39 -15.35 -3.72 2.56
N GLY A 40 -14.09 -3.40 2.76
CA GLY A 40 -13.60 -2.02 2.72
C GLY A 40 -13.35 -1.56 1.29
N THR A 41 -13.59 -0.28 0.98
CA THR A 41 -13.24 0.31 -0.32
C THR A 41 -12.84 1.77 -0.19
N THR A 42 -11.97 2.22 -1.10
CA THR A 42 -11.58 3.62 -1.26
C THR A 42 -11.36 3.95 -2.73
N SER A 43 -11.32 5.24 -3.09
CA SER A 43 -11.07 5.67 -4.49
C SER A 43 -9.59 5.84 -4.80
N CYS A 44 -8.75 6.04 -3.78
CA CYS A 44 -7.29 6.05 -3.86
C CYS A 44 -6.75 5.78 -2.46
N HIS A 45 -5.42 5.80 -2.26
CA HIS A 45 -4.82 5.47 -0.98
C HIS A 45 -4.89 6.60 0.09
N HIS A 46 -5.32 7.82 -0.26
CA HIS A 46 -5.41 8.92 0.71
C HIS A 46 -6.69 8.91 1.55
N PRO A 47 -7.90 8.75 0.96
CA PRO A 47 -9.12 8.70 1.75
C PRO A 47 -9.15 7.48 2.67
N PRO A 48 -9.74 7.60 3.88
CA PRO A 48 -10.01 6.45 4.70
C PRO A 48 -10.93 5.47 3.96
N ALA A 49 -10.69 4.17 4.15
CA ALA A 49 -11.58 3.15 3.63
C ALA A 49 -12.95 3.25 4.31
N HIS A 50 -14.01 3.12 3.52
CA HIS A 50 -15.38 3.03 4.04
C HIS A 50 -15.96 1.64 3.75
N GLN A 51 -16.96 1.26 4.54
CA GLN A 51 -17.60 -0.04 4.42
C GLN A 51 -18.53 -0.09 3.21
N ILE A 52 -18.47 -1.18 2.46
CA ILE A 52 -19.43 -1.54 1.43
C ILE A 52 -20.70 -2.05 2.10
N ASP A 53 -21.85 -1.50 1.72
CA ASP A 53 -23.14 -1.91 2.25
C ASP A 53 -23.57 -3.27 1.65
N LEU A 54 -23.85 -4.23 2.52
CA LEU A 54 -24.28 -5.58 2.13
C LEU A 54 -25.61 -5.58 1.40
N GLU A 55 -26.54 -4.68 1.73
CA GLU A 55 -27.83 -4.61 1.05
C GLU A 55 -27.69 -4.05 -0.38
N GLU A 56 -26.78 -3.10 -0.58
CA GLU A 56 -26.50 -2.58 -1.92
C GLU A 56 -25.98 -3.67 -2.86
N ILE A 57 -24.99 -4.46 -2.42
CA ILE A 57 -24.37 -5.48 -3.26
C ILE A 57 -25.27 -6.69 -3.56
N LYS A 58 -26.36 -6.90 -2.82
CA LYS A 58 -27.34 -7.94 -3.13
C LYS A 58 -27.98 -7.73 -4.50
N THR A 59 -28.36 -6.50 -4.78
CA THR A 59 -29.06 -6.11 -6.01
C THR A 59 -28.15 -5.50 -7.07
N ASN A 60 -27.10 -4.79 -6.64
CA ASN A 60 -26.13 -4.16 -7.51
C ASN A 60 -24.71 -4.60 -7.15
N PRO A 61 -24.13 -5.59 -7.82
CA PRO A 61 -22.79 -6.07 -7.51
C PRO A 61 -21.70 -5.03 -7.74
N SER A 62 -21.92 -4.03 -8.64
CA SER A 62 -20.98 -2.93 -8.86
C SER A 62 -20.88 -1.97 -7.66
N ALA A 63 -21.81 -2.06 -6.71
CA ALA A 63 -21.78 -1.26 -5.49
C ALA A 63 -20.58 -1.55 -4.58
N ILE A 64 -19.76 -2.57 -4.85
CA ILE A 64 -18.43 -2.71 -4.22
C ILE A 64 -17.51 -1.52 -4.58
N HIS A 65 -17.74 -0.86 -5.71
CA HIS A 65 -17.11 0.39 -6.12
C HIS A 65 -18.09 1.55 -6.08
N ASN A 66 -19.29 1.38 -6.64
CA ASN A 66 -20.29 2.43 -6.81
C ASN A 66 -21.15 2.60 -5.54
N THR A 67 -20.49 2.65 -4.36
CA THR A 67 -21.18 2.89 -3.09
C THR A 67 -21.91 4.24 -3.10
N ARG A 68 -22.99 4.36 -2.32
CA ARG A 68 -23.66 5.66 -2.08
C ARG A 68 -22.67 6.73 -1.63
N HIS A 69 -21.71 6.35 -0.77
CA HIS A 69 -20.66 7.26 -0.30
C HIS A 69 -19.82 7.81 -1.48
N LYS A 70 -19.29 6.95 -2.36
CA LYS A 70 -18.48 7.41 -3.50
C LYS A 70 -19.29 8.27 -4.47
N LYS A 71 -20.57 7.92 -4.72
CA LYS A 71 -21.47 8.71 -5.55
C LYS A 71 -21.68 10.11 -4.98
N LYS A 72 -21.87 10.24 -3.66
CA LYS A 72 -21.92 11.53 -2.97
C LYS A 72 -20.63 12.34 -3.13
N MET A 73 -19.47 11.70 -2.99
CA MET A 73 -18.18 12.38 -3.16
C MET A 73 -17.97 12.88 -4.60
N ARG A 74 -18.44 12.12 -5.60
CA ARG A 74 -18.45 12.55 -7.01
C ARG A 74 -19.34 13.77 -7.21
N ASP A 75 -20.55 13.76 -6.65
CA ASP A 75 -21.49 14.91 -6.71
C ASP A 75 -20.86 16.18 -6.11
N MET A 76 -20.25 16.07 -4.92
CA MET A 76 -19.52 17.18 -4.30
C MET A 76 -18.43 17.71 -5.22
N MET A 77 -17.60 16.84 -5.77
CA MET A 77 -16.50 17.23 -6.65
C MET A 77 -16.94 17.86 -7.95
N GLN A 78 -18.03 17.41 -8.56
CA GLN A 78 -18.59 18.07 -9.76
C GLN A 78 -19.11 19.48 -9.44
N LYS A 79 -19.61 19.71 -8.23
CA LYS A 79 -20.09 21.02 -7.76
C LYS A 79 -18.97 21.96 -7.30
N GLY A 80 -17.74 21.50 -7.24
CA GLY A 80 -16.59 22.27 -6.74
C GLY A 80 -16.39 22.19 -5.23
N ASP A 81 -17.21 21.39 -4.52
CA ASP A 81 -17.02 21.17 -3.10
C ASP A 81 -15.81 20.25 -2.86
N ARG A 82 -15.05 20.49 -1.81
CA ARG A 82 -13.85 19.73 -1.42
C ARG A 82 -14.21 18.65 -0.38
N PRO A 83 -14.34 17.35 -0.75
CA PRO A 83 -14.57 16.30 0.24
C PRO A 83 -13.48 16.27 1.31
N LYS A 84 -13.88 16.22 2.59
CA LYS A 84 -12.93 16.18 3.72
C LYS A 84 -11.99 14.96 3.63
N GLU A 85 -12.47 13.84 3.14
CA GLU A 85 -11.66 12.62 2.97
C GLU A 85 -10.46 12.79 2.00
N CYS A 86 -10.46 13.84 1.19
CA CYS A 86 -9.38 14.19 0.26
C CYS A 86 -8.47 15.30 0.80
N GLU A 87 -8.50 15.56 2.11
CA GLU A 87 -7.76 16.63 2.79
C GLU A 87 -6.25 16.62 2.47
N TYR A 88 -5.67 15.45 2.24
CA TYR A 88 -4.27 15.33 1.83
C TYR A 88 -3.96 16.17 0.58
N CYS A 89 -4.78 16.03 -0.48
CA CYS A 89 -4.59 16.81 -1.70
C CYS A 89 -4.85 18.29 -1.47
N TRP A 90 -5.88 18.61 -0.68
CA TRP A 90 -6.20 20.02 -0.37
C TRP A 90 -5.10 20.71 0.41
N LYS A 91 -4.49 20.04 1.39
CA LYS A 91 -3.35 20.60 2.14
C LYS A 91 -2.16 20.92 1.25
N ILE A 92 -1.91 20.10 0.23
CA ILE A 92 -0.83 20.36 -0.72
C ILE A 92 -1.20 21.55 -1.62
N GLU A 93 -2.42 21.57 -2.18
CA GLU A 93 -2.85 22.62 -3.09
C GLU A 93 -3.03 23.99 -2.41
N ASP A 94 -3.26 24.01 -1.09
CA ASP A 94 -3.36 25.21 -0.28
C ASP A 94 -2.00 25.71 0.25
N MET A 95 -0.88 25.04 -0.05
CA MET A 95 0.47 25.53 0.30
C MET A 95 0.83 26.79 -0.49
N GLU A 96 1.74 27.57 0.05
CA GLU A 96 2.29 28.74 -0.65
C GLU A 96 2.95 28.33 -1.98
N LYS A 97 2.88 29.25 -2.95
CA LYS A 97 3.58 29.07 -4.23
C LYS A 97 5.08 28.93 -4.00
N ASP A 98 5.73 28.17 -4.87
CA ASP A 98 7.18 28.06 -4.84
C ASP A 98 7.90 29.39 -5.17
N SER A 99 9.24 29.40 -5.08
CA SER A 99 10.07 30.59 -5.36
C SER A 99 9.85 31.16 -6.77
N ASP A 100 9.38 30.34 -7.70
CA ASP A 100 9.13 30.73 -9.08
C ASP A 100 7.67 31.15 -9.31
N GLY A 101 6.87 31.22 -8.23
CA GLY A 101 5.47 31.61 -8.24
C GLY A 101 4.51 30.53 -8.72
N ASN A 102 4.94 29.27 -8.78
CA ASN A 102 4.13 28.16 -9.22
C ASN A 102 3.27 27.59 -8.09
N GLU A 103 2.03 27.23 -8.41
CA GLU A 103 1.13 26.55 -7.50
C GLU A 103 1.56 25.09 -7.28
N PRO A 104 1.42 24.56 -6.05
CA PRO A 104 1.67 23.15 -5.76
C PRO A 104 0.74 22.23 -6.58
N VAL A 105 1.22 21.05 -6.91
CA VAL A 105 0.45 20.01 -7.63
C VAL A 105 0.28 18.82 -6.72
N SER A 106 -0.96 18.45 -6.44
CA SER A 106 -1.28 17.31 -5.58
C SER A 106 -1.46 16.01 -6.37
N ASP A 107 -1.51 14.89 -5.65
CA ASP A 107 -1.78 13.56 -6.22
C ASP A 107 -3.09 13.48 -7.02
N ARG A 108 -4.03 14.36 -6.76
CA ARG A 108 -5.26 14.48 -7.54
C ARG A 108 -4.97 14.67 -9.03
N VAL A 109 -3.98 15.47 -9.36
CA VAL A 109 -3.56 15.72 -10.74
C VAL A 109 -2.81 14.52 -11.30
N TYR A 110 -1.82 14.00 -10.57
CA TYR A 110 -1.03 12.83 -11.00
C TYR A 110 -1.89 11.58 -11.22
N LYS A 111 -2.93 11.40 -10.41
CA LYS A 111 -3.86 10.27 -10.55
C LYS A 111 -4.95 10.50 -11.62
N THR A 112 -5.17 11.73 -12.03
CA THR A 112 -6.15 12.05 -13.09
C THR A 112 -5.51 11.96 -14.47
N VAL A 113 -4.23 12.30 -14.60
CA VAL A 113 -3.52 12.37 -15.88
C VAL A 113 -3.40 11.02 -16.62
N ILE A 114 -3.59 9.92 -15.92
CA ILE A 114 -3.50 8.56 -16.49
C ILE A 114 -4.73 8.17 -17.31
N TYR A 115 -5.85 8.89 -17.22
CA TYR A 115 -7.07 8.63 -17.96
C TYR A 115 -7.12 9.45 -19.24
N GLU A 116 -7.81 8.92 -20.26
CA GLU A 116 -8.02 9.61 -21.51
C GLU A 116 -8.95 10.83 -21.35
N ASP A 117 -8.79 11.83 -22.23
CA ASP A 117 -9.58 13.07 -22.18
C ASP A 117 -11.09 12.76 -22.29
N GLU A 118 -11.48 11.77 -23.10
CA GLU A 118 -12.86 11.34 -23.30
C GLU A 118 -13.47 10.71 -22.03
N ASP A 119 -12.67 9.95 -21.26
CA ASP A 119 -13.11 9.40 -19.99
C ASP A 119 -13.41 10.52 -18.98
N LEU A 120 -12.53 11.53 -18.92
CA LEU A 120 -12.70 12.67 -18.02
C LEU A 120 -13.88 13.55 -18.42
N GLU A 121 -14.11 13.78 -19.71
CA GLU A 121 -15.29 14.47 -20.22
C GLU A 121 -16.58 13.69 -19.87
N THR A 122 -16.54 12.36 -19.96
CA THR A 122 -17.64 11.49 -19.53
C THR A 122 -17.90 11.65 -18.04
N ALA A 123 -16.85 11.54 -17.21
CA ALA A 123 -16.96 11.70 -15.76
C ALA A 123 -17.47 13.08 -15.33
N ALA A 124 -17.07 14.13 -16.04
CA ALA A 124 -17.51 15.50 -15.79
C ALA A 124 -19.01 15.72 -16.04
N ASN A 125 -19.58 15.00 -17.02
CA ASN A 125 -20.96 15.18 -17.47
C ASN A 125 -21.92 14.09 -16.98
N LEU A 126 -21.40 12.99 -16.43
CA LEU A 126 -22.22 11.89 -15.93
C LEU A 126 -22.93 12.29 -14.63
N GLU A 127 -24.21 11.99 -14.55
CA GLU A 127 -24.98 12.13 -13.31
C GLU A 127 -24.30 11.32 -12.19
N PRO A 128 -23.94 11.91 -11.04
CA PRO A 128 -23.17 11.23 -10.00
C PRO A 128 -23.82 9.96 -9.42
N SER A 129 -25.14 9.84 -9.55
CA SER A 129 -25.92 8.67 -9.13
C SER A 129 -25.72 7.44 -10.01
N PHE A 130 -25.20 7.59 -11.23
CA PHE A 130 -24.95 6.46 -12.13
C PHE A 130 -23.73 5.66 -11.70
N ASP A 131 -23.77 4.37 -12.02
CA ASP A 131 -22.62 3.49 -11.86
C ASP A 131 -21.59 3.73 -12.97
N VAL A 132 -20.32 3.58 -12.63
CA VAL A 132 -19.21 3.62 -13.58
C VAL A 132 -18.37 2.37 -13.43
N ASN A 133 -17.79 1.88 -14.51
CA ASN A 133 -16.76 0.86 -14.46
C ASN A 133 -15.42 1.48 -14.07
N LEU A 134 -14.54 0.66 -13.48
CA LEU A 134 -13.18 1.05 -13.18
C LEU A 134 -12.29 0.94 -14.40
N LYS A 135 -11.30 1.83 -14.48
CA LYS A 135 -10.15 1.69 -15.37
C LYS A 135 -8.96 1.05 -14.61
N THR A 136 -8.80 1.39 -13.35
CA THR A 136 -7.75 0.85 -12.49
C THR A 136 -8.33 0.31 -11.19
N LEU A 137 -7.94 -0.92 -10.83
CA LEU A 137 -8.41 -1.60 -9.63
C LEU A 137 -7.25 -2.23 -8.89
N GLU A 138 -7.10 -1.89 -7.61
CA GLU A 138 -6.33 -2.68 -6.67
C GLU A 138 -7.28 -3.51 -5.80
N ILE A 139 -7.00 -4.81 -5.64
CA ILE A 139 -7.90 -5.72 -4.94
C ILE A 139 -7.13 -6.67 -4.02
N ALA A 140 -7.63 -6.82 -2.79
CA ALA A 140 -7.18 -7.82 -1.83
C ALA A 140 -8.34 -8.79 -1.53
N PHE A 141 -8.17 -10.06 -1.87
CA PHE A 141 -9.22 -11.07 -1.64
C PHE A 141 -9.32 -11.49 -0.18
N ASN A 142 -8.19 -11.65 0.49
CA ASN A 142 -8.09 -12.02 1.90
C ASN A 142 -6.69 -11.66 2.47
N ARG A 143 -6.45 -11.98 3.74
CA ARG A 143 -5.16 -11.78 4.44
C ARG A 143 -4.30 -13.04 4.54
N THR A 144 -4.62 -14.11 3.81
CA THR A 144 -3.82 -15.35 3.86
C THR A 144 -2.39 -15.08 3.42
N CYS A 145 -1.42 -15.32 4.30
CA CYS A 145 0.00 -15.12 4.04
C CYS A 145 0.82 -16.09 4.89
N GLN A 146 1.89 -16.65 4.33
CA GLN A 146 2.81 -17.54 5.04
C GLN A 146 3.94 -16.78 5.74
N LEU A 147 4.08 -15.47 5.50
CA LEU A 147 5.09 -14.62 6.15
C LEU A 147 4.49 -13.79 7.28
N ALA A 148 5.33 -13.44 8.26
CA ALA A 148 5.03 -12.48 9.32
C ALA A 148 6.10 -11.37 9.34
N CYS A 149 6.25 -10.63 8.24
CA CYS A 149 7.20 -9.53 8.13
C CYS A 149 7.06 -8.57 9.33
N SER A 150 8.18 -8.08 9.87
CA SER A 150 8.22 -7.32 11.13
C SER A 150 7.33 -6.06 11.10
N TYR A 151 7.24 -5.41 9.96
CA TYR A 151 6.43 -4.20 9.75
C TYR A 151 4.97 -4.48 9.31
N CYS A 152 4.60 -5.76 9.14
CA CYS A 152 3.24 -6.20 8.88
C CYS A 152 2.49 -6.43 10.21
N ASN A 153 1.19 -6.74 10.14
CA ASN A 153 0.36 -6.95 11.32
C ASN A 153 -0.77 -7.95 11.05
N PRO A 154 -1.54 -8.36 12.08
CA PRO A 154 -2.63 -9.34 11.93
C PRO A 154 -3.73 -8.94 10.94
N ALA A 155 -3.92 -7.67 10.64
CA ALA A 155 -4.92 -7.26 9.65
C ALA A 155 -4.57 -7.71 8.22
N PHE A 156 -3.28 -7.95 7.93
CA PHE A 156 -2.79 -8.27 6.60
C PHE A 156 -2.08 -9.62 6.48
N SER A 157 -1.84 -10.35 7.58
CA SER A 157 -1.19 -11.66 7.54
C SER A 157 -1.82 -12.65 8.49
N SER A 158 -2.25 -13.80 7.95
CA SER A 158 -2.75 -14.92 8.76
C SER A 158 -1.67 -15.56 9.64
N THR A 159 -0.38 -15.44 9.28
CA THR A 159 0.72 -15.89 10.14
C THR A 159 0.88 -14.98 11.37
N TRP A 160 0.70 -13.67 11.21
CA TRP A 160 0.58 -12.76 12.33
C TRP A 160 -0.61 -13.07 13.24
N VAL A 161 -1.79 -13.40 12.65
CA VAL A 161 -2.96 -13.86 13.40
C VAL A 161 -2.62 -15.07 14.26
N LYS A 162 -1.91 -16.05 13.69
CA LYS A 162 -1.48 -17.24 14.40
C LYS A 162 -0.52 -16.92 15.54
N ASP A 163 0.44 -16.00 15.32
CA ASP A 163 1.36 -15.54 16.37
C ASP A 163 0.61 -14.94 17.56
N ILE A 164 -0.27 -13.97 17.30
CA ILE A 164 -1.05 -13.31 18.34
C ILE A 164 -1.97 -14.31 19.09
N ARG A 165 -2.63 -15.22 18.40
CA ARG A 165 -3.46 -16.25 19.02
C ARG A 165 -2.67 -17.21 19.91
N THR A 166 -1.42 -17.48 19.54
CA THR A 166 -0.55 -18.42 20.26
C THR A 166 0.14 -17.77 21.46
N ASN A 167 0.65 -16.56 21.27
CA ASN A 167 1.53 -15.90 22.24
C ASN A 167 0.90 -14.70 22.96
N GLY A 168 -0.34 -14.34 22.61
CA GLY A 168 -0.99 -13.11 23.05
C GLY A 168 -0.48 -11.87 22.28
N GLY A 169 -1.11 -10.73 22.52
CA GLY A 169 -0.71 -9.46 21.93
C GLY A 169 0.68 -8.99 22.39
N TYR A 170 1.29 -8.13 21.60
CA TYR A 170 2.52 -7.43 21.98
C TYR A 170 2.22 -6.39 23.03
N GLN A 171 3.03 -6.38 24.10
CA GLN A 171 2.84 -5.50 25.24
C GLN A 171 3.80 -4.32 25.19
N GLY A 172 3.41 -3.20 25.81
CA GLY A 172 4.30 -2.07 26.02
C GLY A 172 4.49 -1.12 24.85
N ILE A 173 3.91 -1.38 23.66
CA ILE A 173 3.94 -0.46 22.53
C ILE A 173 3.05 0.75 22.85
N LYS A 174 3.58 1.96 22.69
CA LYS A 174 2.93 3.22 23.12
C LYS A 174 2.68 4.20 21.96
N SER A 175 3.42 4.12 20.85
CA SER A 175 3.27 5.01 19.69
C SER A 175 2.03 4.66 18.85
N ASP A 176 2.03 5.12 17.61
CA ASP A 176 0.93 4.98 16.64
C ASP A 176 0.52 3.51 16.36
N ALA A 177 1.45 2.57 16.51
CA ALA A 177 1.19 1.14 16.27
C ALA A 177 0.63 0.37 17.47
N ARG A 178 0.41 1.01 18.63
CA ARG A 178 -0.03 0.35 19.88
C ARG A 178 -1.26 -0.54 19.74
N GLY A 179 -2.16 -0.21 18.81
CA GLY A 179 -3.40 -0.95 18.57
C GLY A 179 -3.30 -2.07 17.53
N HIS A 180 -2.16 -2.21 16.83
CA HIS A 180 -2.03 -3.10 15.67
C HIS A 180 -1.53 -4.50 16.01
N PHE A 181 -0.94 -4.67 17.18
CA PHE A 181 -0.31 -5.92 17.62
C PHE A 181 -0.92 -6.48 18.89
N ILE A 182 -2.07 -5.96 19.36
CA ILE A 182 -2.70 -6.36 20.63
C ILE A 182 -3.72 -7.48 20.49
N ASP A 183 -4.35 -7.61 19.32
CA ASP A 183 -5.34 -8.65 19.02
C ASP A 183 -5.13 -9.24 17.62
N ASP A 184 -5.87 -10.29 17.30
CA ASP A 184 -5.76 -11.00 16.02
C ASP A 184 -6.52 -10.33 14.87
N ALA A 185 -6.91 -9.07 15.03
CA ALA A 185 -7.63 -8.26 14.06
C ALA A 185 -8.84 -9.00 13.43
N PRO A 186 -9.84 -9.42 14.21
CA PRO A 186 -10.96 -10.22 13.72
C PRO A 186 -11.83 -9.46 12.70
N TYR A 187 -11.77 -8.13 12.71
CA TYR A 187 -12.48 -7.27 11.77
C TYR A 187 -11.95 -7.36 10.34
N ALA A 188 -10.68 -7.71 10.15
CA ALA A 188 -10.04 -7.73 8.83
C ALA A 188 -10.43 -8.96 7.99
N GLU A 189 -10.96 -10.00 8.61
CA GLU A 189 -11.51 -11.18 7.94
C GLU A 189 -12.63 -11.79 8.79
N PRO A 190 -13.84 -11.19 8.73
CA PRO A 190 -14.97 -11.61 9.55
C PRO A 190 -15.61 -12.93 9.10
N PHE A 191 -15.23 -13.46 7.93
CA PHE A 191 -15.70 -14.72 7.39
C PHE A 191 -14.63 -15.79 7.58
N ASP A 192 -15.02 -16.96 8.07
CA ASP A 192 -14.09 -18.09 8.23
C ASP A 192 -13.65 -18.66 6.88
N ALA A 193 -12.52 -19.34 6.87
CA ALA A 193 -12.02 -19.98 5.66
C ALA A 193 -13.05 -20.99 5.10
N GLY A 194 -13.47 -20.79 3.86
CA GLY A 194 -14.49 -21.61 3.18
C GLY A 194 -15.93 -21.16 3.41
N GLU A 195 -16.19 -20.15 4.24
CA GLU A 195 -17.50 -19.52 4.32
C GLU A 195 -17.80 -18.65 3.09
N PHE A 196 -19.11 -18.46 2.86
CA PHE A 196 -19.56 -17.53 1.83
C PHE A 196 -19.20 -16.10 2.21
N ASN A 197 -18.39 -15.46 1.36
CA ASN A 197 -18.06 -14.05 1.50
C ASN A 197 -18.85 -13.25 0.45
N PRO A 198 -19.81 -12.40 0.85
CA PRO A 198 -20.69 -11.67 -0.05
C PRO A 198 -19.95 -10.64 -0.91
N TYR A 199 -18.81 -10.12 -0.45
CA TYR A 199 -18.01 -9.15 -1.20
C TYR A 199 -17.24 -9.83 -2.34
N VAL A 200 -16.67 -11.01 -2.09
CA VAL A 200 -16.04 -11.84 -3.14
C VAL A 200 -17.08 -12.30 -4.16
N ASP A 201 -18.29 -12.69 -3.71
CA ASP A 201 -19.38 -13.03 -4.61
C ASP A 201 -19.79 -11.84 -5.50
N ALA A 202 -19.98 -10.66 -4.89
CA ALA A 202 -20.32 -9.43 -5.64
C ALA A 202 -19.24 -9.07 -6.67
N PHE A 203 -17.96 -9.19 -6.32
CA PHE A 203 -16.87 -8.99 -7.27
C PHE A 203 -17.01 -9.90 -8.49
N TRP A 204 -17.21 -11.22 -8.29
CA TRP A 204 -17.33 -12.16 -9.40
C TRP A 204 -18.62 -12.00 -10.20
N ARG A 205 -19.72 -11.54 -9.60
CA ARG A 205 -20.94 -11.18 -10.33
C ARG A 205 -20.77 -9.92 -11.18
N TRP A 206 -19.94 -8.98 -10.74
CA TRP A 206 -19.64 -7.76 -11.49
C TRP A 206 -18.55 -7.98 -12.54
N TRP A 207 -17.66 -8.94 -12.36
CA TRP A 207 -16.49 -9.19 -13.21
C TRP A 207 -16.79 -9.20 -14.72
N PRO A 208 -17.87 -9.86 -15.24
CA PRO A 208 -18.18 -9.86 -16.67
C PRO A 208 -18.43 -8.49 -17.27
N GLU A 209 -18.88 -7.53 -16.47
CA GLU A 209 -19.07 -6.13 -16.92
C GLU A 209 -17.81 -5.31 -16.69
N LEU A 210 -17.19 -5.43 -15.52
CA LEU A 210 -15.98 -4.72 -15.15
C LEU A 210 -14.84 -5.00 -16.14
N SER A 211 -14.63 -6.25 -16.52
CA SER A 211 -13.53 -6.67 -17.39
C SER A 211 -13.55 -6.07 -18.79
N LYS A 212 -14.69 -5.52 -19.24
CA LYS A 212 -14.81 -4.90 -20.56
C LYS A 212 -14.05 -3.57 -20.70
N GLU A 213 -13.87 -2.85 -19.59
CA GLU A 213 -13.29 -1.51 -19.58
C GLU A 213 -12.06 -1.37 -18.67
N LEU A 214 -11.77 -2.40 -17.89
CA LEU A 214 -10.66 -2.38 -16.95
C LEU A 214 -9.32 -2.40 -17.69
N GLU A 215 -8.48 -1.40 -17.44
CA GLU A 215 -7.15 -1.27 -18.05
C GLU A 215 -6.08 -1.94 -17.19
N GLU A 216 -6.22 -1.84 -15.86
CA GLU A 216 -5.32 -2.49 -14.92
C GLU A 216 -6.06 -3.11 -13.74
N ILE A 217 -5.73 -4.35 -13.42
CA ILE A 217 -6.03 -4.98 -12.14
C ILE A 217 -4.74 -5.32 -11.42
N ARG A 218 -4.60 -4.83 -10.20
CA ARG A 218 -3.51 -5.15 -9.27
C ARG A 218 -4.06 -6.01 -8.14
N VAL A 219 -3.49 -7.20 -7.97
CA VAL A 219 -3.89 -8.10 -6.88
C VAL A 219 -2.86 -8.01 -5.76
N THR A 220 -3.36 -7.64 -4.58
CA THR A 220 -2.59 -7.49 -3.33
C THR A 220 -3.23 -8.33 -2.22
N GLY A 221 -2.97 -7.99 -0.96
CA GLY A 221 -3.55 -8.65 0.22
C GLY A 221 -2.48 -9.26 1.10
N GLY A 222 -2.70 -10.47 1.60
CA GLY A 222 -1.64 -11.25 2.25
C GLY A 222 -0.61 -11.73 1.21
N GLU A 223 -0.75 -12.97 0.77
CA GLU A 223 -0.03 -13.51 -0.39
C GLU A 223 -1.05 -13.96 -1.44
N PRO A 224 -1.19 -13.27 -2.57
CA PRO A 224 -2.18 -13.59 -3.60
C PRO A 224 -2.13 -15.05 -4.09
N LEU A 225 -0.93 -15.62 -4.22
CA LEU A 225 -0.76 -16.99 -4.69
C LEU A 225 -1.29 -18.05 -3.72
N MET A 226 -1.66 -17.68 -2.50
CA MET A 226 -2.26 -18.55 -1.51
C MET A 226 -3.80 -18.50 -1.51
N THR A 227 -4.41 -17.59 -2.29
CA THR A 227 -5.87 -17.50 -2.37
C THR A 227 -6.43 -18.22 -3.61
N PRO A 228 -7.54 -18.99 -3.49
CA PRO A 228 -8.19 -19.62 -4.65
C PRO A 228 -8.65 -18.61 -5.72
N SER A 229 -8.97 -17.39 -5.32
CA SER A 229 -9.49 -16.36 -6.23
C SER A 229 -8.49 -15.93 -7.30
N ILE A 230 -7.18 -15.97 -7.01
CA ILE A 230 -6.18 -15.62 -8.02
C ILE A 230 -6.16 -16.66 -9.16
N TYR A 231 -6.34 -17.93 -8.83
CA TYR A 231 -6.37 -19.00 -9.86
C TYR A 231 -7.62 -18.92 -10.71
N LYS A 232 -8.77 -18.50 -10.13
CA LYS A 232 -9.98 -18.21 -10.91
C LYS A 232 -9.77 -17.04 -11.89
N LEU A 233 -8.98 -16.04 -11.50
CA LEU A 233 -8.60 -14.95 -12.40
C LEU A 233 -7.66 -15.43 -13.51
N PHE A 234 -6.69 -16.29 -13.18
CA PHE A 234 -5.80 -16.91 -14.17
C PHE A 234 -6.56 -17.77 -15.17
N ASP A 235 -7.50 -18.59 -14.69
CA ASP A 235 -8.35 -19.41 -15.56
C ASP A 235 -9.19 -18.53 -16.50
N TRP A 236 -9.70 -17.39 -15.99
CA TRP A 236 -10.41 -16.44 -16.82
C TRP A 236 -9.53 -15.89 -17.96
N PHE A 237 -8.30 -15.45 -17.72
CA PHE A 237 -7.39 -15.00 -18.78
C PHE A 237 -7.10 -16.08 -19.82
N LYS A 238 -7.05 -17.32 -19.39
CA LYS A 238 -6.78 -18.48 -20.25
C LYS A 238 -7.97 -18.84 -21.15
N GLU A 239 -9.19 -18.67 -20.65
CA GLU A 239 -10.40 -19.22 -21.26
C GLU A 239 -11.29 -18.16 -21.92
N THR A 240 -11.06 -16.85 -21.64
CA THR A 240 -11.96 -15.79 -22.06
C THR A 240 -11.81 -15.43 -23.52
N ASP A 241 -12.98 -15.12 -24.15
CA ASP A 241 -13.05 -14.47 -25.46
C ASP A 241 -13.26 -12.94 -25.34
N GLU A 242 -13.22 -12.38 -24.10
CA GLU A 242 -13.36 -10.93 -23.88
C GLU A 242 -12.24 -10.16 -24.60
N PRO A 243 -12.56 -9.28 -25.56
CA PRO A 243 -11.54 -8.59 -26.35
C PRO A 243 -10.56 -7.75 -25.51
N ASN A 244 -11.07 -7.14 -24.43
CA ASN A 244 -10.26 -6.29 -23.56
C ASN A 244 -9.21 -7.08 -22.74
N ALA A 245 -9.36 -8.39 -22.58
CA ALA A 245 -8.36 -9.22 -21.92
C ALA A 245 -6.96 -9.12 -22.57
N LYS A 246 -6.91 -8.74 -23.86
CA LYS A 246 -5.65 -8.56 -24.60
C LYS A 246 -4.94 -7.25 -24.29
N ASN A 247 -5.66 -6.29 -23.72
CA ASN A 247 -5.16 -4.95 -23.41
C ASN A 247 -5.02 -4.73 -21.89
N MET A 248 -5.72 -5.55 -21.10
CA MET A 248 -5.74 -5.42 -19.65
C MET A 248 -4.41 -5.85 -19.05
N ARG A 249 -3.84 -4.99 -18.23
CA ARG A 249 -2.66 -5.31 -17.43
C ARG A 249 -3.06 -6.02 -16.14
N LEU A 250 -2.44 -7.16 -15.88
CA LEU A 250 -2.50 -7.82 -14.57
C LEU A 250 -1.18 -7.60 -13.84
N ALA A 251 -1.27 -6.98 -12.66
CA ALA A 251 -0.17 -6.82 -11.74
C ALA A 251 -0.42 -7.64 -10.46
N ILE A 252 0.59 -8.31 -9.95
CA ILE A 252 0.49 -9.09 -8.71
C ILE A 252 1.61 -8.71 -7.76
N ASN A 253 1.24 -8.37 -6.52
CA ASN A 253 2.21 -8.19 -5.45
C ASN A 253 2.39 -9.53 -4.72
N SER A 254 3.54 -10.18 -4.91
CA SER A 254 3.83 -11.49 -4.32
C SER A 254 5.16 -11.50 -3.61
N ASN A 255 5.22 -12.19 -2.47
CA ASN A 255 6.47 -12.45 -1.78
C ASN A 255 7.33 -13.55 -2.44
N LEU A 256 6.85 -14.17 -3.52
CA LEU A 256 7.48 -15.26 -4.28
C LEU A 256 7.93 -16.48 -3.43
N MET A 257 7.38 -16.65 -2.21
CA MET A 257 7.64 -17.82 -1.36
C MET A 257 6.61 -18.94 -1.53
N ALA A 258 5.79 -18.87 -2.59
CA ALA A 258 4.85 -19.93 -2.92
C ALA A 258 5.61 -21.22 -3.27
N LYS A 259 5.26 -22.32 -2.59
CA LYS A 259 6.00 -23.59 -2.71
C LYS A 259 5.52 -24.45 -3.87
N GLY A 260 6.49 -25.06 -4.58
CA GLY A 260 6.30 -26.19 -5.51
C GLY A 260 5.13 -26.01 -6.48
N PRO A 261 4.01 -26.72 -6.31
CA PRO A 261 2.92 -26.71 -7.27
C PRO A 261 2.27 -25.33 -7.49
N LEU A 262 2.27 -24.46 -6.47
CA LEU A 262 1.68 -23.11 -6.60
C LEU A 262 2.55 -22.21 -7.47
N LEU A 263 3.87 -22.27 -7.31
CA LEU A 263 4.79 -21.53 -8.17
C LEU A 263 4.69 -22.01 -9.63
N ASN A 264 4.58 -23.33 -9.86
CA ASN A 264 4.39 -23.88 -11.22
C ASN A 264 3.11 -23.33 -11.85
N LYS A 265 1.98 -23.40 -11.12
CA LYS A 265 0.70 -22.86 -11.62
C LYS A 265 0.79 -21.37 -11.92
N PHE A 266 1.54 -20.62 -11.12
CA PHE A 266 1.76 -19.20 -11.34
C PHE A 266 2.54 -18.94 -12.63
N ILE A 267 3.67 -19.62 -12.81
CA ILE A 267 4.50 -19.51 -14.02
C ILE A 267 3.69 -19.93 -15.26
N ASP A 268 2.95 -21.03 -15.19
CA ASP A 268 2.09 -21.51 -16.28
C ASP A 268 1.00 -20.47 -16.63
N ALA A 269 0.40 -19.83 -15.62
CA ALA A 269 -0.63 -18.82 -15.82
C ALA A 269 -0.11 -17.60 -16.59
N THR A 270 1.11 -17.18 -16.34
CA THR A 270 1.71 -16.01 -17.01
C THR A 270 1.79 -16.17 -18.53
N GLN A 271 1.82 -17.41 -19.05
CA GLN A 271 1.86 -17.68 -20.49
C GLN A 271 0.58 -17.22 -21.22
N HIS A 272 -0.52 -17.05 -20.50
CA HIS A 272 -1.84 -16.67 -21.02
C HIS A 272 -2.20 -15.20 -20.78
N ILE A 273 -1.36 -14.45 -20.06
CA ILE A 273 -1.62 -13.06 -19.69
C ILE A 273 -0.74 -12.14 -20.53
N PRO A 274 -1.30 -11.36 -21.47
CA PRO A 274 -0.51 -10.55 -22.40
C PRO A 274 0.36 -9.51 -21.72
N HIS A 275 -0.20 -8.75 -20.79
CA HIS A 275 0.44 -7.65 -20.08
C HIS A 275 0.56 -7.99 -18.59
N PHE A 276 1.57 -8.78 -18.25
CA PHE A 276 1.78 -9.27 -16.90
C PHE A 276 2.95 -8.58 -16.21
N HIS A 277 2.69 -8.09 -14.99
CA HIS A 277 3.70 -7.53 -14.10
C HIS A 277 3.69 -8.23 -12.74
N VAL A 278 4.86 -8.54 -12.21
CA VAL A 278 5.00 -8.99 -10.83
C VAL A 278 5.78 -7.95 -10.02
N TYR A 279 5.27 -7.68 -8.82
CA TYR A 279 5.93 -6.88 -7.81
C TYR A 279 6.31 -7.82 -6.68
N THR A 280 7.59 -8.19 -6.61
CA THR A 280 8.09 -9.04 -5.53
C THR A 280 8.73 -8.21 -4.44
N SER A 281 8.59 -8.69 -3.21
CA SER A 281 8.94 -7.90 -2.04
C SER A 281 10.21 -8.43 -1.39
N CYS A 282 11.28 -7.64 -1.42
CA CYS A 282 12.48 -7.83 -0.64
C CYS A 282 13.27 -6.52 -0.53
N GLU A 283 14.02 -6.30 0.56
CA GLU A 283 14.76 -5.06 0.81
C GLU A 283 16.10 -5.24 1.50
N ALA A 284 16.53 -6.49 1.74
CA ALA A 284 17.79 -6.83 2.41
C ALA A 284 18.30 -8.17 1.88
N ILE A 285 19.47 -8.62 2.32
CA ILE A 285 20.06 -9.92 1.95
C ILE A 285 20.19 -10.88 3.13
N GLY A 286 20.24 -12.19 2.84
CA GLY A 286 20.57 -13.26 3.78
C GLY A 286 19.75 -13.23 5.06
N SER A 287 20.40 -13.43 6.20
CA SER A 287 19.73 -13.47 7.50
C SER A 287 19.00 -12.20 7.90
N GLN A 288 19.38 -11.04 7.36
CA GLN A 288 18.64 -9.80 7.60
C GLN A 288 17.30 -9.78 6.85
N ALA A 289 17.27 -10.26 5.60
CA ALA A 289 16.02 -10.43 4.88
C ALA A 289 15.08 -11.42 5.59
N GLU A 290 15.62 -12.54 6.08
CA GLU A 290 14.89 -13.57 6.84
C GLU A 290 14.33 -13.04 8.16
N TYR A 291 15.11 -12.19 8.86
CA TYR A 291 14.67 -11.55 10.09
C TYR A 291 13.54 -10.54 9.84
N ILE A 292 13.71 -9.64 8.86
CA ILE A 292 12.72 -8.61 8.52
C ILE A 292 11.43 -9.26 8.02
N ARG A 293 11.56 -10.34 7.24
CA ARG A 293 10.44 -11.06 6.62
C ARG A 293 10.32 -12.47 7.17
N ASP A 294 9.98 -12.58 8.45
CA ASP A 294 9.81 -13.89 9.13
C ASP A 294 9.00 -14.88 8.27
N GLY A 295 9.61 -16.02 7.99
CA GLY A 295 9.14 -17.05 7.07
C GLY A 295 9.72 -16.99 5.66
N LEU A 296 10.51 -15.98 5.32
CA LEU A 296 11.35 -15.95 4.13
C LEU A 296 12.59 -16.81 4.37
N ASP A 297 12.98 -17.56 3.35
CA ASP A 297 14.27 -18.25 3.24
C ASP A 297 14.99 -17.63 2.04
N TRP A 298 16.13 -17.02 2.27
CA TRP A 298 16.85 -16.24 1.26
C TRP A 298 17.30 -17.07 0.06
N GLU A 299 17.80 -18.30 0.31
CA GLU A 299 18.27 -19.16 -0.77
C GLU A 299 17.10 -19.68 -1.62
N ILE A 300 15.99 -20.02 -0.97
CA ILE A 300 14.77 -20.42 -1.68
C ILE A 300 14.22 -19.24 -2.46
N TRP A 301 14.15 -18.05 -1.85
CA TRP A 301 13.60 -16.86 -2.51
C TRP A 301 14.38 -16.46 -3.76
N THR A 302 15.71 -16.40 -3.67
CA THR A 302 16.57 -16.08 -4.82
C THR A 302 16.44 -17.11 -5.94
N SER A 303 16.42 -18.40 -5.59
CA SER A 303 16.18 -19.49 -6.55
C SER A 303 14.83 -19.39 -7.24
N GLN A 304 13.76 -19.05 -6.50
CA GLN A 304 12.42 -18.87 -7.07
C GLN A 304 12.33 -17.62 -7.94
N PHE A 305 13.00 -16.53 -7.55
CA PHE A 305 13.12 -15.33 -8.36
C PHE A 305 13.79 -15.64 -9.70
N GLU A 306 14.95 -16.28 -9.70
CA GLU A 306 15.68 -16.63 -10.93
C GLU A 306 14.87 -17.61 -11.79
N ARG A 307 14.20 -18.56 -11.17
CA ARG A 307 13.32 -19.47 -11.88
C ARG A 307 12.15 -18.73 -12.53
N PHE A 308 11.50 -17.83 -11.80
CA PHE A 308 10.43 -16.99 -12.35
C PHE A 308 10.93 -16.12 -13.50
N ALA A 309 12.07 -15.44 -13.33
CA ALA A 309 12.67 -14.60 -14.36
C ALA A 309 13.02 -15.37 -15.66
N THR A 310 13.29 -16.68 -15.53
CA THR A 310 13.65 -17.54 -16.67
C THR A 310 12.44 -18.19 -17.35
N GLU A 311 11.46 -18.66 -16.59
CA GLU A 311 10.39 -19.52 -17.09
C GLU A 311 9.07 -18.75 -17.33
N ALA A 312 8.81 -17.65 -16.63
CA ALA A 312 7.58 -16.88 -16.76
C ALA A 312 7.58 -15.98 -18.00
N ARG A 313 6.37 -15.68 -18.48
CA ARG A 313 6.16 -14.58 -19.43
C ARG A 313 5.73 -13.34 -18.65
N TYR A 314 6.39 -12.21 -18.84
CA TYR A 314 6.09 -10.94 -18.19
C TYR A 314 6.52 -9.75 -19.05
N GLU A 315 5.94 -8.59 -18.77
CA GLU A 315 6.43 -7.30 -19.27
C GLU A 315 7.34 -6.61 -18.25
N GLY A 316 7.13 -6.85 -16.95
CA GLY A 316 7.96 -6.29 -15.89
C GLY A 316 8.02 -7.16 -14.64
N VAL A 317 9.21 -7.22 -14.06
CA VAL A 317 9.48 -7.77 -12.73
C VAL A 317 10.03 -6.63 -11.88
N HIS A 318 9.33 -6.29 -10.81
CA HIS A 318 9.67 -5.15 -9.97
C HIS A 318 10.00 -5.61 -8.55
N MET A 319 11.08 -5.04 -8.01
CA MET A 319 11.43 -5.22 -6.60
C MET A 319 10.74 -4.14 -5.78
N MET A 320 9.64 -4.48 -5.11
CA MET A 320 8.94 -3.58 -4.22
C MET A 320 9.58 -3.64 -2.84
N MET A 321 10.43 -2.68 -2.55
CA MET A 321 11.14 -2.59 -1.27
C MET A 321 10.30 -1.82 -0.25
N THR A 322 10.25 -2.32 0.98
CA THR A 322 9.68 -1.58 2.12
C THR A 322 10.82 -1.09 2.99
N ILE A 323 11.31 0.11 2.70
CA ILE A 323 12.49 0.67 3.37
C ILE A 323 12.16 0.99 4.82
N ASN A 324 12.75 0.22 5.70
CA ASN A 324 12.61 0.30 7.15
C ASN A 324 13.97 0.52 7.84
N ALA A 325 13.99 0.73 9.14
CA ALA A 325 15.23 1.00 9.88
C ALA A 325 16.27 -0.13 9.78
N LEU A 326 15.83 -1.38 9.62
CA LEU A 326 16.71 -2.54 9.61
C LEU A 326 17.32 -2.83 8.24
N CYS A 327 16.57 -2.63 7.16
CA CYS A 327 17.03 -2.98 5.81
C CYS A 327 18.19 -2.11 5.33
N LEU A 328 18.40 -0.94 5.93
CA LEU A 328 19.47 -0.03 5.53
C LEU A 328 20.87 -0.66 5.71
N ASP A 329 20.98 -1.64 6.61
CA ASP A 329 22.26 -2.25 6.94
C ASP A 329 22.87 -3.05 5.77
N THR A 330 22.06 -3.61 4.89
CA THR A 330 22.50 -4.35 3.69
C THR A 330 21.79 -3.92 2.40
N ILE A 331 21.28 -2.70 2.36
CA ILE A 331 20.51 -2.22 1.21
C ILE A 331 21.35 -2.08 -0.06
N THR A 332 22.59 -1.62 0.07
CA THR A 332 23.52 -1.46 -1.05
C THR A 332 23.92 -2.80 -1.64
N GLU A 333 24.18 -3.80 -0.81
CA GLU A 333 24.45 -5.17 -1.26
C GLU A 333 23.24 -5.79 -1.95
N PHE A 334 22.04 -5.47 -1.47
CA PHE A 334 20.81 -5.92 -2.12
C PHE A 334 20.63 -5.26 -3.50
N TRP A 335 20.95 -3.98 -3.64
CA TRP A 335 20.94 -3.31 -4.94
C TRP A 335 22.02 -3.84 -5.88
N ASP A 336 23.21 -4.18 -5.39
CA ASP A 336 24.24 -4.85 -6.19
C ASP A 336 23.73 -6.21 -6.72
N TRP A 337 23.02 -6.99 -5.88
CA TRP A 337 22.33 -8.20 -6.33
C TRP A 337 21.28 -7.89 -7.40
N CYS A 338 20.48 -6.82 -7.26
CA CYS A 338 19.53 -6.40 -8.29
C CYS A 338 20.23 -6.05 -9.61
N LEU A 339 21.37 -5.34 -9.57
CA LEU A 339 22.16 -5.04 -10.78
C LEU A 339 22.73 -6.31 -11.43
N GLU A 340 23.11 -7.32 -10.62
CA GLU A 340 23.51 -8.62 -11.16
C GLU A 340 22.35 -9.32 -11.88
N MET A 341 21.13 -9.28 -11.31
CA MET A 341 19.95 -9.84 -11.95
C MET A 341 19.60 -9.10 -13.24
N LYS A 342 19.74 -7.76 -13.29
CA LYS A 342 19.58 -6.98 -14.52
C LYS A 342 20.57 -7.41 -15.61
N ARG A 343 21.81 -7.70 -15.25
CA ARG A 343 22.83 -8.25 -16.19
C ARG A 343 22.40 -9.59 -16.77
N LYS A 344 21.80 -10.44 -15.94
CA LYS A 344 21.35 -11.78 -16.33
C LYS A 344 20.09 -11.79 -17.20
N TYR A 345 19.09 -10.96 -16.83
CA TYR A 345 17.73 -11.07 -17.34
C TYR A 345 17.23 -9.83 -18.10
N GLY A 346 18.05 -8.79 -18.17
CA GLY A 346 17.71 -7.52 -18.82
C GLY A 346 17.37 -6.39 -17.85
N HIS A 347 17.44 -5.16 -18.31
CA HIS A 347 17.38 -3.94 -17.48
C HIS A 347 16.05 -3.71 -16.74
N HIS A 348 14.99 -4.44 -17.10
CA HIS A 348 13.71 -4.40 -16.41
C HIS A 348 13.53 -5.51 -15.35
N VAL A 349 14.58 -6.29 -15.04
CA VAL A 349 14.47 -7.47 -14.18
C VAL A 349 15.57 -7.52 -13.12
N PRO A 350 15.30 -7.06 -11.91
CA PRO A 350 14.09 -6.32 -11.48
C PRO A 350 14.22 -4.82 -11.68
N GLY A 351 13.11 -4.13 -11.91
CA GLY A 351 13.02 -2.70 -11.67
C GLY A 351 12.99 -2.41 -10.16
N ILE A 352 13.81 -1.47 -9.68
CA ILE A 352 13.95 -1.17 -8.24
C ILE A 352 12.91 -0.13 -7.82
N SER A 353 11.98 -0.49 -6.95
CA SER A 353 10.97 0.42 -6.39
C SER A 353 11.17 0.62 -4.89
N VAL A 354 11.46 1.85 -4.48
CA VAL A 354 11.82 2.24 -3.11
C VAL A 354 10.62 2.88 -2.41
N ASN A 355 9.98 2.13 -1.51
CA ASN A 355 8.85 2.62 -0.72
C ASN A 355 9.29 2.82 0.74
N ILE A 356 9.30 4.06 1.21
CA ILE A 356 9.77 4.38 2.56
C ILE A 356 8.68 4.05 3.57
N LEU A 357 8.98 3.18 4.54
CA LEU A 357 8.07 2.81 5.61
C LEU A 357 7.84 4.00 6.55
N ARG A 358 6.60 4.43 6.66
CA ARG A 358 6.18 5.50 7.58
C ARG A 358 5.41 4.96 8.79
N PHE A 359 4.79 3.81 8.63
CA PHE A 359 4.01 3.13 9.65
C PHE A 359 4.31 1.62 9.67
N PRO A 360 4.55 1.00 10.84
CA PRO A 360 4.61 1.63 12.17
C PRO A 360 5.80 2.59 12.31
N SER A 361 5.58 3.78 12.89
CA SER A 361 6.60 4.83 12.90
C SER A 361 7.89 4.41 13.59
N PHE A 362 7.82 3.54 14.61
CA PHE A 362 9.00 3.03 15.32
C PHE A 362 9.90 2.13 14.46
N GLN A 363 9.44 1.67 13.29
CA GLN A 363 10.24 0.91 12.33
C GLN A 363 10.70 1.74 11.13
N SER A 364 10.25 2.98 11.03
CA SER A 364 10.69 3.89 9.98
C SER A 364 12.20 4.15 10.05
N PRO A 365 12.88 4.41 8.92
CA PRO A 365 14.27 4.87 8.92
C PRO A 365 14.52 6.09 9.82
N LEU A 366 13.51 6.95 10.03
CA LEU A 366 13.61 8.13 10.91
C LEU A 366 13.69 7.78 12.40
N THR A 367 13.44 6.53 12.79
CA THR A 367 13.63 6.09 14.18
C THR A 367 15.10 5.99 14.53
N LEU A 368 15.97 5.77 13.55
CA LEU A 368 17.42 5.70 13.79
C LEU A 368 17.96 7.05 14.28
N PRO A 369 18.93 7.06 15.22
CA PRO A 369 19.57 8.26 15.66
C PRO A 369 20.41 8.91 14.55
N ASP A 370 20.66 10.21 14.66
CA ASP A 370 21.29 11.03 13.61
C ASP A 370 22.62 10.44 13.10
N HIS A 371 23.45 9.87 13.98
CA HIS A 371 24.74 9.31 13.56
C HIS A 371 24.58 8.06 12.68
N LEU A 372 23.58 7.20 12.93
CA LEU A 372 23.28 6.03 12.10
C LEU A 372 22.59 6.46 10.79
N ARG A 373 21.64 7.41 10.86
CA ARG A 373 21.03 7.97 9.65
C ARG A 373 22.07 8.58 8.72
N LYS A 374 23.00 9.37 9.29
CA LYS A 374 24.08 9.96 8.52
C LYS A 374 25.01 8.90 7.91
N MET A 375 25.35 7.86 8.68
CA MET A 375 26.17 6.75 8.19
C MET A 375 25.54 6.10 6.96
N TYR A 376 24.25 5.71 7.03
CA TYR A 376 23.55 5.10 5.89
C TYR A 376 23.31 6.08 4.75
N HIS A 377 23.05 7.35 5.05
CA HIS A 377 22.97 8.39 4.02
C HIS A 377 24.25 8.47 3.20
N ASP A 378 25.41 8.51 3.87
CA ASP A 378 26.70 8.63 3.21
C ASP A 378 27.02 7.35 2.40
N GLU A 379 26.78 6.16 2.97
CA GLU A 379 26.99 4.88 2.28
C GLU A 379 26.12 4.72 1.02
N ILE A 380 24.84 5.10 1.09
CA ILE A 380 23.93 5.04 -0.05
C ILE A 380 24.34 6.07 -1.11
N SER A 381 24.76 7.27 -0.69
CA SER A 381 25.24 8.31 -1.60
C SER A 381 26.50 7.87 -2.33
N ASP A 382 27.48 7.34 -1.60
CA ASP A 382 28.73 6.83 -2.16
C ASP A 382 28.48 5.65 -3.13
N TRP A 383 27.53 4.76 -2.79
CA TRP A 383 27.14 3.66 -3.66
C TRP A 383 26.52 4.17 -4.97
N LEU A 384 25.58 5.14 -4.88
CA LEU A 384 24.92 5.71 -6.06
C LEU A 384 25.94 6.41 -6.99
N ASP A 385 26.86 7.19 -6.41
CA ASP A 385 27.91 7.86 -7.17
C ASP A 385 28.87 6.86 -7.82
N ALA A 386 29.22 5.78 -7.12
CA ALA A 386 30.04 4.71 -7.68
C ALA A 386 29.34 3.98 -8.86
N VAL A 387 28.03 3.77 -8.78
CA VAL A 387 27.25 3.18 -9.89
C VAL A 387 27.23 4.11 -11.09
N ARG A 388 27.02 5.41 -10.88
CA ARG A 388 27.05 6.44 -11.93
C ARG A 388 28.41 6.48 -12.62
N GLU A 389 29.50 6.52 -11.85
CA GLU A 389 30.86 6.56 -12.37
C GLU A 389 31.22 5.30 -13.20
N ARG A 390 30.80 4.11 -12.77
CA ARG A 390 30.94 2.87 -13.54
C ARG A 390 30.19 2.96 -14.87
N GLY A 391 28.96 3.49 -14.85
CA GLY A 391 28.16 3.68 -16.07
C GLY A 391 28.80 4.67 -17.05
N GLU A 392 29.31 5.81 -16.57
CA GLU A 392 30.02 6.79 -17.40
C GLU A 392 31.29 6.23 -18.03
N LYS A 393 32.01 5.38 -17.31
CA LYS A 393 33.20 4.68 -17.82
C LYS A 393 32.87 3.49 -18.73
N SER A 394 31.60 3.23 -19.01
CA SER A 394 31.11 2.06 -19.75
C SER A 394 31.56 0.71 -19.15
N GLU A 395 31.81 0.67 -17.83
CA GLU A 395 32.04 -0.56 -17.08
C GLU A 395 30.75 -1.37 -16.89
N LEU A 396 29.60 -0.67 -16.93
CA LEU A 396 28.26 -1.25 -16.94
C LEU A 396 27.64 -1.17 -18.34
N THR A 397 26.93 -2.21 -18.71
CA THR A 397 26.09 -2.20 -19.91
C THR A 397 24.78 -1.46 -19.64
N GLY A 398 24.04 -1.07 -20.68
CA GLY A 398 22.72 -0.46 -20.50
C GLY A 398 21.74 -1.34 -19.69
N ALA A 399 21.96 -2.66 -19.64
CA ALA A 399 21.15 -3.59 -18.85
C ALA A 399 21.43 -3.51 -17.34
N GLU A 400 22.63 -3.09 -16.96
CA GLU A 400 23.10 -3.02 -15.56
C GLU A 400 22.90 -1.63 -14.94
N LEU A 401 22.63 -0.61 -15.77
CA LEU A 401 22.42 0.75 -15.31
C LEU A 401 21.05 0.89 -14.59
N LEU A 402 21.04 1.76 -13.60
CA LEU A 402 19.78 2.22 -13.04
C LEU A 402 19.00 3.01 -14.09
N GLN A 403 17.70 2.82 -14.10
CA GLN A 403 16.81 3.68 -14.86
C GLN A 403 16.69 5.04 -14.18
N PRO A 404 16.42 6.14 -14.89
CA PRO A 404 16.29 7.46 -14.26
C PRO A 404 15.29 7.51 -13.11
N TRP A 405 14.17 6.83 -13.22
CA TRP A 405 13.17 6.77 -12.17
C TRP A 405 13.62 5.96 -10.92
N GLU A 406 14.52 4.98 -11.09
CA GLU A 406 15.13 4.24 -9.98
C GLU A 406 16.12 5.14 -9.23
N GLU A 407 16.94 5.89 -9.97
CA GLU A 407 17.86 6.89 -9.39
C GLU A 407 17.10 7.97 -8.63
N ASP A 408 15.99 8.47 -9.17
CA ASP A 408 15.15 9.47 -8.50
C ASP A 408 14.59 8.92 -7.17
N GLN A 409 14.17 7.67 -7.13
CA GLN A 409 13.68 7.05 -5.89
C GLN A 409 14.80 6.85 -4.86
N ILE A 410 15.97 6.43 -5.28
CA ILE A 410 17.15 6.31 -4.39
C ILE A 410 17.56 7.70 -3.88
N SER A 411 17.59 8.70 -4.76
CA SER A 411 17.89 10.08 -4.37
C SER A 411 16.89 10.63 -3.35
N ARG A 412 15.59 10.31 -3.49
CA ARG A 412 14.58 10.66 -2.48
C ARG A 412 14.84 9.96 -1.13
N LEU A 413 15.33 8.72 -1.14
CA LEU A 413 15.71 8.05 0.10
C LEU A 413 16.91 8.74 0.76
N ILE A 414 17.93 9.13 -0.02
CA ILE A 414 19.08 9.90 0.47
C ILE A 414 18.59 11.21 1.12
N GLU A 415 17.72 11.97 0.45
CA GLU A 415 17.14 13.19 1.03
C GLU A 415 16.31 12.93 2.30
N TYR A 416 15.60 11.80 2.35
CA TYR A 416 14.82 11.39 3.53
C TYR A 416 15.71 11.03 4.73
N LEU A 417 16.90 10.49 4.49
CA LEU A 417 17.89 10.18 5.52
C LEU A 417 18.72 11.39 5.96
N ASP A 418 18.77 12.47 5.17
CA ASP A 418 19.52 13.68 5.50
C ASP A 418 18.98 14.31 6.78
N VAL A 419 19.83 14.34 7.82
CA VAL A 419 19.46 14.83 9.15
C VAL A 419 19.18 16.35 9.20
N VAL A 420 19.67 17.11 8.22
CA VAL A 420 19.43 18.53 8.09
C VAL A 420 18.11 18.81 7.38
N LYS A 421 17.85 18.12 6.28
CA LYS A 421 16.61 18.27 5.50
C LYS A 421 15.40 17.66 6.21
N THR A 422 15.62 16.56 6.92
CA THR A 422 14.58 15.80 7.62
C THR A 422 14.95 15.65 9.11
N PRO A 423 14.92 16.71 9.90
CA PRO A 423 15.26 16.65 11.32
C PRO A 423 14.19 15.88 12.12
N HIS A 424 14.59 15.33 13.26
CA HIS A 424 13.61 14.78 14.21
C HIS A 424 12.67 15.88 14.72
N ARG A 425 11.38 15.55 14.83
CA ARG A 425 10.36 16.53 15.23
C ARG A 425 10.55 17.01 16.67
N ASN A 426 10.77 16.09 17.60
CA ASN A 426 11.12 16.40 18.98
C ASN A 426 11.75 15.21 19.70
N THR A 427 12.48 15.47 20.79
CA THR A 427 13.22 14.46 21.55
C THR A 427 12.29 13.46 22.25
N ALA A 428 11.13 13.90 22.76
CA ALA A 428 10.19 13.01 23.46
C ALA A 428 9.55 12.00 22.50
N GLU A 429 9.18 12.43 21.30
CA GLU A 429 8.69 11.55 20.25
C GLU A 429 9.74 10.51 19.87
N GLN A 430 10.99 10.94 19.70
CA GLN A 430 12.09 10.06 19.35
C GLN A 430 12.36 9.00 20.44
N HIS A 431 12.33 9.40 21.72
CA HIS A 431 12.46 8.44 22.83
C HIS A 431 11.33 7.43 22.86
N LEU A 432 10.10 7.85 22.54
CA LEU A 432 8.95 6.94 22.46
C LEU A 432 9.11 5.93 21.32
N LEU A 433 9.58 6.35 20.15
CA LEU A 433 9.84 5.46 19.02
C LEU A 433 10.98 4.47 19.32
N HIS A 434 12.05 4.92 19.98
CA HIS A 434 13.14 4.05 20.45
C HIS A 434 12.63 3.00 21.44
N HIS A 435 11.85 3.42 22.44
CA HIS A 435 11.21 2.51 23.38
C HIS A 435 10.42 1.41 22.66
N ASP A 436 9.51 1.81 21.75
CA ASP A 436 8.68 0.87 21.02
C ASP A 436 9.48 -0.06 20.11
N PHE A 437 10.54 0.46 19.48
CA PHE A 437 11.45 -0.33 18.69
C PHE A 437 12.08 -1.45 19.53
N LYS A 438 12.63 -1.13 20.70
CA LYS A 438 13.26 -2.11 21.58
C LYS A 438 12.24 -3.11 22.11
N VAL A 439 11.14 -2.64 22.67
CA VAL A 439 10.08 -3.47 23.25
C VAL A 439 9.47 -4.42 22.23
N PHE A 440 9.28 -3.95 20.99
CA PHE A 440 8.78 -4.79 19.91
C PHE A 440 9.79 -5.89 19.54
N TYR A 441 11.05 -5.53 19.25
CA TYR A 441 12.02 -6.50 18.77
C TYR A 441 12.50 -7.48 19.85
N GLU A 442 12.49 -7.12 21.12
CA GLU A 442 12.73 -8.09 22.22
C GLU A 442 11.62 -9.17 22.25
N GLN A 443 10.36 -8.80 22.08
CA GLN A 443 9.25 -9.75 21.98
C GLN A 443 9.28 -10.53 20.66
N TYR A 444 9.65 -9.87 19.56
CA TYR A 444 9.78 -10.48 18.25
C TYR A 444 10.83 -11.60 18.25
N ASP A 445 12.01 -11.33 18.79
CA ASP A 445 13.09 -12.31 18.98
C ASP A 445 12.64 -13.50 19.82
N SER A 446 12.07 -13.21 21.01
CA SER A 446 11.63 -14.24 21.95
C SER A 446 10.58 -15.19 21.34
N ARG A 447 9.67 -14.67 20.52
CA ARG A 447 8.58 -15.47 19.92
C ARG A 447 9.05 -16.32 18.74
N ARG A 448 10.11 -15.89 18.03
CA ARG A 448 10.59 -16.47 16.76
C ARG A 448 11.93 -17.20 16.89
N GLY A 449 12.59 -17.07 18.03
CA GLY A 449 13.94 -17.59 18.23
C GLY A 449 14.99 -16.85 17.42
N PHE A 450 14.73 -15.59 17.09
CA PHE A 450 15.69 -14.69 16.45
C PHE A 450 16.63 -14.06 17.48
N ASP A 451 17.67 -13.41 16.99
CA ASP A 451 18.65 -12.66 17.79
C ASP A 451 19.01 -11.37 17.02
N PHE A 452 18.40 -10.26 17.45
CA PHE A 452 18.64 -8.94 16.86
C PHE A 452 20.12 -8.58 16.85
N ARG A 453 20.81 -8.79 17.97
CA ARG A 453 22.22 -8.39 18.13
C ARG A 453 23.15 -9.16 17.20
N LYS A 454 22.84 -10.42 16.96
CA LYS A 454 23.60 -11.25 16.01
C LYS A 454 23.29 -10.85 14.56
N THR A 455 22.04 -10.50 14.26
CA THR A 455 21.60 -10.22 12.89
C THR A 455 21.98 -8.81 12.44
N PHE A 456 21.96 -7.83 13.35
CA PHE A 456 22.24 -6.42 13.06
C PHE A 456 23.38 -5.87 13.92
N PRO A 457 24.61 -6.36 13.76
CA PRO A 457 25.74 -6.00 14.64
C PRO A 457 26.07 -4.50 14.63
N ARG A 458 25.78 -3.78 13.54
CA ARG A 458 26.03 -2.34 13.42
C ARG A 458 25.04 -1.50 14.24
N LEU A 459 23.89 -2.05 14.62
CA LEU A 459 22.86 -1.39 15.40
C LEU A 459 22.95 -1.69 16.90
N VAL A 460 23.80 -2.64 17.32
CA VAL A 460 23.84 -3.16 18.70
C VAL A 460 24.09 -2.06 19.73
N ASP A 461 25.09 -1.20 19.52
CA ASP A 461 25.44 -0.16 20.48
C ASP A 461 24.27 0.81 20.71
N TRP A 462 23.58 1.19 19.63
CA TRP A 462 22.37 2.00 19.75
C TRP A 462 21.23 1.23 20.42
N TYR A 463 20.96 0.02 19.95
CA TYR A 463 19.87 -0.81 20.47
C TYR A 463 20.01 -1.07 21.98
N ASP A 464 21.23 -1.35 22.45
CA ASP A 464 21.51 -1.58 23.86
C ASP A 464 21.44 -0.28 24.69
N SER A 465 21.71 0.86 24.08
CA SER A 465 21.60 2.17 24.73
C SER A 465 20.18 2.67 24.92
N ILE A 466 19.19 2.02 24.29
CA ILE A 466 17.79 2.42 24.41
C ILE A 466 17.27 2.14 25.82
N ASP A 467 16.89 3.18 26.53
CA ASP A 467 16.16 3.06 27.79
C ASP A 467 14.70 2.70 27.55
N VAL A 468 14.27 1.58 28.12
CA VAL A 468 12.84 1.22 28.13
C VAL A 468 12.15 2.08 29.17
N LEU A 469 11.19 2.89 28.72
CA LEU A 469 10.47 3.81 29.60
C LEU A 469 9.62 3.02 30.60
N ASP A 470 9.85 3.25 31.89
CA ASP A 470 8.97 2.76 32.96
C ASP A 470 7.70 3.62 32.98
N ILE A 471 6.80 3.31 32.08
CA ILE A 471 5.53 4.02 31.94
C ILE A 471 4.52 3.24 32.76
N SER A 472 4.35 3.59 34.05
CA SER A 472 3.19 3.17 34.82
C SER A 472 1.94 3.65 34.07
N ASP A 473 0.94 2.79 33.99
CA ASP A 473 -0.24 2.86 33.10
C ASP A 473 -1.13 4.14 33.21
N ASP A 474 -0.79 5.13 34.04
CA ASP A 474 -1.66 6.24 34.42
C ASP A 474 -1.28 7.62 33.86
N HIS A 475 -0.30 7.74 33.01
CA HIS A 475 -0.05 9.03 32.37
C HIS A 475 -0.32 8.94 30.86
N ASP A 476 -1.42 9.58 30.46
CA ASP A 476 -1.69 9.98 29.09
C ASP A 476 -0.50 10.77 28.50
N ILE A 477 0.52 10.06 28.06
CA ILE A 477 1.43 10.64 27.09
C ILE A 477 0.59 10.78 25.83
N GLN A 478 0.05 11.97 25.61
CA GLN A 478 -0.54 12.30 24.32
C GLN A 478 0.59 12.09 23.30
N ALA A 479 0.47 11.03 22.55
CA ALA A 479 1.34 10.87 21.42
C ALA A 479 1.12 12.08 20.52
N PRO A 480 2.18 12.71 20.00
CA PRO A 480 2.06 13.88 19.14
C PRO A 480 1.13 13.59 17.97
N ASP A 481 0.45 14.60 17.45
CA ASP A 481 -0.41 14.52 16.28
C ASP A 481 0.39 13.98 15.11
N SER A 482 0.44 12.66 14.99
CA SER A 482 1.09 12.02 13.86
C SER A 482 0.16 12.16 12.66
N VAL A 483 0.65 12.77 11.61
CA VAL A 483 0.03 12.71 10.28
C VAL A 483 0.01 11.24 9.89
N GLY A 484 -1.13 10.61 9.97
CA GLY A 484 -1.29 9.20 9.62
C GLY A 484 -1.83 8.34 10.77
N VAL A 485 -3.04 8.61 11.22
CA VAL A 485 -3.76 7.70 12.15
C VAL A 485 -4.46 6.64 11.32
N THR A 486 -4.17 5.38 11.60
CA THR A 486 -4.86 4.24 10.99
C THR A 486 -6.22 4.05 11.61
N ASN A 487 -7.28 4.24 10.84
CA ASN A 487 -8.60 3.78 11.25
C ASN A 487 -8.69 2.27 11.00
N THR A 488 -8.80 1.52 12.07
CA THR A 488 -9.02 0.10 11.98
C THR A 488 -10.53 -0.16 12.10
N LEU A 489 -11.12 -0.68 11.04
CA LEU A 489 -12.53 -1.09 11.03
C LEU A 489 -12.66 -2.45 11.69
N TYR A 490 -13.52 -2.55 12.71
CA TYR A 490 -13.88 -3.82 13.34
C TYR A 490 -15.29 -4.21 12.91
N ALA A 491 -15.42 -5.37 12.31
CA ALA A 491 -16.71 -5.95 12.02
C ALA A 491 -16.99 -7.10 13.01
N LYS A 492 -18.11 -7.03 13.72
CA LYS A 492 -18.58 -8.16 14.52
C LYS A 492 -19.52 -9.02 13.70
N ARG A 493 -19.16 -10.26 13.55
CA ARG A 493 -20.03 -11.26 12.95
C ARG A 493 -21.12 -11.63 13.96
N ILE A 494 -22.37 -11.63 13.53
CA ILE A 494 -23.49 -12.27 14.24
C ILE A 494 -24.07 -13.33 13.31
N VAL A 495 -24.21 -14.53 13.82
CA VAL A 495 -25.02 -15.58 13.19
C VAL A 495 -26.42 -15.42 13.77
N THR A 496 -27.40 -15.15 12.93
CA THR A 496 -28.80 -15.05 13.35
C THR A 496 -29.36 -16.45 13.68
N GLU A 497 -30.48 -16.51 14.41
CA GLU A 497 -31.08 -17.79 14.83
C GLU A 497 -31.44 -18.72 13.66
N ASP A 498 -31.65 -18.17 12.48
CA ASP A 498 -31.89 -18.87 11.21
C ASP A 498 -30.61 -19.22 10.43
N GLY A 499 -29.44 -18.96 11.03
CA GLY A 499 -28.13 -19.32 10.46
C GLY A 499 -27.59 -18.31 9.43
N GLU A 500 -28.26 -17.18 9.23
CA GLU A 500 -27.77 -16.11 8.36
C GLU A 500 -26.64 -15.36 9.02
N VAL A 501 -25.54 -15.16 8.30
CA VAL A 501 -24.38 -14.39 8.79
C VAL A 501 -24.59 -12.91 8.48
N LYS A 502 -24.69 -12.09 9.52
CA LYS A 502 -24.75 -10.63 9.39
C LYS A 502 -23.52 -9.98 10.00
N VAL A 503 -22.98 -8.98 9.32
CA VAL A 503 -21.99 -8.07 9.90
C VAL A 503 -22.78 -6.98 10.62
N VAL A 504 -22.82 -7.02 11.95
CA VAL A 504 -23.82 -6.26 12.74
C VAL A 504 -23.20 -5.08 13.46
N GLU A 505 -21.90 -5.10 13.69
CA GLU A 505 -21.25 -4.01 14.43
C GLU A 505 -19.87 -3.76 13.84
N MET A 506 -19.63 -2.52 13.47
CA MET A 506 -18.31 -2.06 13.09
C MET A 506 -17.81 -1.07 14.13
N LYS A 507 -16.66 -1.36 14.72
CA LYS A 507 -15.95 -0.40 15.58
C LYS A 507 -14.74 0.11 14.81
N VAL A 508 -14.61 1.42 14.76
CA VAL A 508 -13.40 2.06 14.28
C VAL A 508 -12.50 2.28 15.48
N ARG A 509 -11.36 1.59 15.54
CA ARG A 509 -10.28 1.94 16.46
C ARG A 509 -9.33 2.87 15.72
N GLY A 510 -9.38 4.13 16.04
CA GLY A 510 -8.44 5.13 15.63
C GLY A 510 -8.18 6.06 16.79
N ARG A 511 -7.08 6.77 16.75
CA ARG A 511 -6.77 7.78 17.74
C ARG A 511 -7.77 8.92 17.63
N GLN A 512 -8.26 9.42 18.78
CA GLN A 512 -8.93 10.71 18.82
C GLN A 512 -7.91 11.78 18.48
N THR A 513 -8.03 12.42 17.34
CA THR A 513 -7.57 13.80 17.19
C THR A 513 -8.55 14.65 18.00
N GLY A 514 -8.05 15.64 18.73
CA GLY A 514 -8.86 16.48 19.61
C GLY A 514 -9.84 17.43 18.90
N GLU A 515 -10.31 17.06 17.71
CA GLU A 515 -11.37 17.76 17.00
C GLU A 515 -12.71 17.25 17.51
N SER A 516 -13.54 18.18 17.97
CA SER A 516 -14.87 17.93 18.48
C SER A 516 -15.75 17.22 17.44
N GLU A 517 -16.62 16.34 17.92
CA GLU A 517 -17.65 15.64 17.12
C GLU A 517 -18.63 16.62 16.41
N ASP A 518 -18.50 17.93 16.67
CA ASP A 518 -19.48 18.95 16.28
C ASP A 518 -19.27 19.51 14.86
N ASP A 519 -18.14 19.22 14.18
CA ASP A 519 -17.84 19.79 12.85
C ASP A 519 -18.33 18.95 11.65
N TYR A 520 -18.93 17.79 11.89
CA TYR A 520 -19.55 17.00 10.83
C TYR A 520 -21.06 17.02 11.00
N ASP A 521 -21.73 17.86 10.21
CA ASP A 521 -23.19 17.94 10.17
C ASP A 521 -23.77 16.67 9.50
N ASP A 522 -23.75 15.58 10.26
CA ASP A 522 -24.33 14.29 9.88
C ASP A 522 -25.86 14.37 9.78
N GLU A 523 -26.50 15.37 10.40
CA GLU A 523 -27.97 15.48 10.41
C GLU A 523 -28.54 15.86 9.05
N LYS A 524 -27.84 16.71 8.30
CA LYS A 524 -28.28 17.14 6.96
C LYS A 524 -28.37 15.99 5.96
N TYR A 525 -27.65 14.88 6.22
CA TYR A 525 -27.56 13.75 5.30
C TYR A 525 -28.17 12.46 5.86
N LYS A 526 -28.70 12.47 7.09
CA LYS A 526 -29.41 11.32 7.70
C LYS A 526 -30.76 11.04 7.03
N GLU A 527 -31.37 12.04 6.44
CA GLU A 527 -32.70 11.91 5.81
C GLU A 527 -32.69 11.29 4.41
N GLU A 528 -31.50 11.21 3.75
CA GLU A 528 -31.38 10.71 2.37
C GLU A 528 -30.70 9.35 2.23
N ALA A 529 -30.20 8.78 3.30
CA ALA A 529 -29.56 7.47 3.30
C ALA A 529 -30.19 6.59 4.38
N ASP A 530 -30.63 5.39 3.99
CA ASP A 530 -30.85 4.27 4.92
C ASP A 530 -29.48 3.87 5.49
N TYR A 531 -28.97 4.69 6.40
CA TYR A 531 -27.67 4.51 7.05
C TYR A 531 -27.86 3.68 8.29
N ASN A 532 -27.03 2.67 8.49
CA ASN A 532 -27.03 1.88 9.72
C ASN A 532 -26.59 2.79 10.89
N PRO A 533 -27.48 3.15 11.84
CA PRO A 533 -27.19 4.12 12.88
C PRO A 533 -26.14 3.65 13.90
N ASN A 534 -25.66 2.41 13.77
CA ASN A 534 -24.66 1.84 14.67
C ASN A 534 -23.21 2.04 14.20
N ILE A 535 -22.98 2.70 13.03
CA ILE A 535 -21.66 2.99 12.53
C ILE A 535 -21.24 4.38 13.00
N LYS A 536 -20.64 4.47 14.19
CA LYS A 536 -19.96 5.70 14.63
C LYS A 536 -18.59 5.78 13.95
N ARG A 537 -18.47 6.67 12.97
CA ARG A 537 -17.20 7.00 12.32
C ARG A 537 -16.42 8.00 13.17
N LYS A 538 -15.17 7.69 13.50
CA LYS A 538 -14.19 8.71 13.91
C LYS A 538 -13.26 8.96 12.73
N ALA A 539 -13.09 10.23 12.41
CA ALA A 539 -12.25 10.68 11.32
C ALA A 539 -10.78 10.38 11.59
N GLY A 540 -10.07 9.94 10.59
CA GLY A 540 -8.62 9.99 10.55
C GLY A 540 -7.95 8.67 10.15
N SER A 541 -7.30 8.73 9.03
CA SER A 541 -6.17 7.99 8.49
C SER A 541 -6.41 6.70 7.74
N SER A 542 -5.83 6.72 6.57
CA SER A 542 -5.68 5.59 5.69
C SER A 542 -4.72 4.55 6.28
N ILE A 543 -5.07 3.29 6.15
CA ILE A 543 -4.06 2.22 6.17
C ILE A 543 -3.25 2.42 4.89
N GLY A 544 -2.31 3.35 4.96
CA GLY A 544 -1.46 3.63 3.83
C GLY A 544 -0.28 2.67 3.85
N TRP A 545 -0.41 1.55 3.19
CA TRP A 545 0.74 1.18 2.38
C TRP A 545 0.79 2.29 1.34
N ASP A 546 1.78 3.16 1.43
CA ASP A 546 2.12 4.06 0.36
C ASP A 546 2.64 3.20 -0.80
N THR A 547 1.71 2.54 -1.48
CA THR A 547 1.93 1.80 -2.71
C THR A 547 1.87 2.76 -3.88
N THR A 548 2.10 4.04 -3.64
CA THR A 548 2.42 4.94 -4.73
C THR A 548 3.73 4.46 -5.31
N VAL A 549 3.61 3.59 -6.25
CA VAL A 549 4.58 3.51 -7.31
C VAL A 549 4.43 4.83 -8.07
N ASP A 550 5.01 5.90 -7.51
CA ASP A 550 5.30 7.10 -8.27
C ASP A 550 6.24 6.68 -9.38
N GLY A 551 5.72 6.28 -10.48
CA GLY A 551 6.56 5.81 -11.58
C GLY A 551 5.85 4.95 -12.61
N LEU A 552 4.64 4.48 -12.35
CA LEU A 552 3.88 3.76 -13.38
C LEU A 552 3.13 4.68 -14.36
N GLY A 553 3.32 5.99 -14.27
CA GLY A 553 2.89 6.95 -15.29
C GLY A 553 3.99 7.34 -16.27
N GLY A 554 5.18 6.80 -16.14
CA GLY A 554 6.25 6.98 -17.10
C GLY A 554 6.12 5.95 -18.21
N THR A 555 5.36 6.24 -19.27
CA THR A 555 5.70 5.68 -20.56
C THR A 555 7.11 6.16 -20.87
N VAL A 556 8.01 5.23 -21.00
CA VAL A 556 9.25 5.44 -21.73
C VAL A 556 8.85 5.80 -23.15
N ASP A 557 8.75 7.08 -23.45
CA ASP A 557 8.96 7.57 -24.80
C ASP A 557 10.46 7.76 -24.95
N GLU A 558 11.00 7.17 -26.02
CA GLU A 558 12.37 7.05 -26.48
C GLU A 558 13.34 8.11 -25.98
#